data_baf093f7ca4a1a9dae627f99ba248254
#
_entry.id   baf093f7ca4a1a9dae627f99ba248254
#
_cell.length_a   1.000
_cell.length_b   1.000
_cell.length_c   1.000
_cell.angle_alpha   90.00
_cell.angle_beta   90.00
_cell.angle_gamma   90.00
#
_symmetry.space_group_name_H-M   'P 1'
#
loop_
_entity.id
_entity.type
_entity.pdbx_description
1 polymer ?
#
loop_
_entity_poly.entity_id
_entity_poly.type
_entity_poly.pdbx_seq_one_letter_code
_entity_poly.pdbx_strand_id
1 'polypeptide(L)'
;MKVQLIDYGGRVPERAHANDAGADVFSPRDEVICPGRICKIPLGFGLHLPDGFAGYIFPRSGLSEQGIVCELPPIDSGYTGEVHAIISNVGKRTYEVKCGDRIGQLVIMPILIPEFTFEAWKERRTGAFGSTGR
;
A
#
# COMPACT_ATOMS: atom_id res chain seq x y z
N MET A 1 11.76 15.91 -4.83
CA MET A 1 10.49 16.03 -4.13
C MET A 1 10.68 15.69 -2.67
N LYS A 2 10.04 16.43 -1.79
CA LYS A 2 10.04 16.10 -0.36
C LYS A 2 8.61 15.84 0.09
N VAL A 3 8.45 14.81 0.91
CA VAL A 3 7.17 14.51 1.56
C VAL A 3 7.37 14.70 3.04
N GLN A 4 6.61 15.60 3.63
CA GLN A 4 6.66 15.80 5.07
C GLN A 4 5.88 14.70 5.76
N LEU A 5 6.44 14.23 6.87
CA LEU A 5 5.80 13.23 7.71
C LEU A 5 5.15 13.91 8.91
N ILE A 6 4.06 13.29 9.35
CA ILE A 6 3.42 13.65 10.61
C ILE A 6 3.91 12.65 11.64
N ASP A 7 4.41 13.15 12.76
CA ASP A 7 4.98 12.30 13.80
C ASP A 7 3.87 11.75 14.70
N TYR A 8 3.69 10.44 14.65
CA TYR A 8 2.82 9.70 15.56
C TYR A 8 3.63 8.77 16.48
N GLY A 9 4.91 9.08 16.66
CA GLY A 9 5.76 8.37 17.61
C GLY A 9 6.56 7.23 17.04
N GLY A 10 6.52 7.02 15.73
CA GLY A 10 7.19 5.91 15.10
C GLY A 10 8.48 6.30 14.39
N ARG A 11 8.92 5.39 13.55
CA ARG A 11 10.20 5.49 12.85
C ARG A 11 10.00 5.97 11.41
N VAL A 12 10.91 6.82 10.95
CA VAL A 12 10.90 7.32 9.57
C VAL A 12 11.22 6.18 8.60
N PRO A 13 10.50 6.08 7.47
CA PRO A 13 10.85 5.11 6.44
C PRO A 13 12.27 5.33 5.92
N GLU A 14 12.98 4.25 5.62
CA GLU A 14 14.38 4.31 5.19
C GLU A 14 14.62 3.55 3.91
N ARG A 15 15.30 4.18 2.95
CA ARG A 15 15.75 3.47 1.75
C ARG A 15 17.07 2.79 2.00
N ALA A 16 17.18 1.55 1.57
CA ALA A 16 18.46 0.85 1.62
C ALA A 16 19.44 1.45 0.61
N HIS A 17 18.94 1.86 -0.57
CA HIS A 17 19.73 2.51 -1.61
C HIS A 17 18.98 3.73 -2.10
N ALA A 18 19.71 4.77 -2.49
CA ALA A 18 19.12 6.06 -2.84
C ALA A 18 18.09 6.00 -3.97
N ASN A 19 18.23 5.04 -4.87
CA ASN A 19 17.35 4.89 -6.02
C ASN A 19 16.34 3.74 -5.89
N ASP A 20 16.17 3.17 -4.71
CA ASP A 20 15.14 2.16 -4.49
C ASP A 20 13.75 2.78 -4.61
N ALA A 21 12.82 2.03 -5.18
CA ALA A 21 11.44 2.49 -5.29
C ALA A 21 10.78 2.65 -3.93
N GLY A 22 11.05 1.75 -3.02
CA GLY A 22 10.43 1.71 -1.71
C GLY A 22 11.35 2.12 -0.58
N ALA A 23 10.79 2.74 0.43
CA ALA A 23 11.45 2.99 1.70
C ALA A 23 10.92 2.02 2.73
N ASP A 24 11.80 1.29 3.39
CA ASP A 24 11.41 0.29 4.38
C ASP A 24 10.62 0.91 5.53
N VAL A 25 9.57 0.23 5.94
CA VAL A 25 8.80 0.58 7.13
C VAL A 25 8.95 -0.51 8.18
N PHE A 26 8.84 -0.12 9.44
CA PHE A 26 9.24 -0.95 10.57
C PHE A 26 8.09 -1.15 11.53
N SER A 27 7.99 -2.35 12.08
CA SER A 27 6.99 -2.60 13.11
C SER A 27 7.42 -1.97 14.45
N PRO A 28 6.52 -1.24 15.11
CA PRO A 28 6.84 -0.68 16.43
C PRO A 28 6.65 -1.69 17.56
N ARG A 29 6.22 -2.90 17.27
CA ARG A 29 5.86 -3.87 18.29
C ARG A 29 5.98 -5.30 17.79
N ASP A 30 5.95 -6.25 18.71
CA ASP A 30 5.85 -7.66 18.39
C ASP A 30 4.41 -8.00 17.99
N GLU A 31 4.27 -8.88 17.01
CA GLU A 31 2.96 -9.42 16.60
C GLU A 31 3.13 -10.86 16.19
N VAL A 32 2.05 -11.62 16.31
CA VAL A 32 2.00 -13.01 15.83
C VAL A 32 0.83 -13.11 14.87
N ILE A 33 1.12 -13.50 13.62
CA ILE A 33 0.10 -13.58 12.58
C ILE A 33 0.00 -15.04 12.13
N CYS A 34 -1.04 -15.72 12.62
CA CYS A 34 -1.31 -17.10 12.25
C CYS A 34 -1.81 -17.19 10.80
N PRO A 35 -1.64 -18.35 10.15
CA PRO A 35 -2.19 -18.55 8.81
C PRO A 35 -3.69 -18.21 8.74
N GLY A 36 -4.08 -17.49 7.70
CA GLY A 36 -5.45 -17.06 7.51
C GLY A 36 -5.84 -15.80 8.26
N ARG A 37 -4.90 -15.15 8.95
CA ARG A 37 -5.18 -13.96 9.73
C ARG A 37 -4.64 -12.71 9.06
N ILE A 38 -5.24 -11.58 9.43
CA ILE A 38 -4.84 -10.24 9.00
C ILE A 38 -4.48 -9.45 10.24
N CYS A 39 -3.39 -8.69 10.15
CA CYS A 39 -2.94 -7.85 11.25
C CYS A 39 -2.73 -6.42 10.73
N LYS A 40 -3.28 -5.45 11.42
CA LYS A 40 -3.12 -4.03 11.11
C LYS A 40 -2.10 -3.44 12.06
N ILE A 41 -0.94 -3.09 11.55
CA ILE A 41 0.19 -2.61 12.36
C ILE A 41 0.37 -1.11 12.13
N PRO A 42 0.21 -0.28 13.18
CA PRO A 42 0.44 1.14 13.05
C PRO A 42 1.93 1.43 12.88
N LEU A 43 2.28 2.34 11.98
CA LEU A 43 3.67 2.62 11.67
C LEU A 43 4.23 3.86 12.36
N GLY A 44 3.37 4.61 13.04
CA GLY A 44 3.80 5.74 13.85
C GLY A 44 4.12 7.00 13.06
N PHE A 45 3.68 7.11 11.82
CA PHE A 45 3.80 8.32 11.04
C PHE A 45 2.58 8.51 10.14
N GLY A 46 2.34 9.73 9.74
CA GLY A 46 1.38 10.07 8.69
C GLY A 46 2.10 10.80 7.57
N LEU A 47 1.37 11.08 6.50
CA LEU A 47 1.94 11.68 5.30
C LEU A 47 1.21 12.98 4.94
N HIS A 48 1.99 13.97 4.50
CA HIS A 48 1.45 15.12 3.76
C HIS A 48 1.80 14.92 2.30
N LEU A 49 0.93 14.24 1.56
CA LEU A 49 1.14 14.03 0.13
C LEU A 49 0.54 15.17 -0.66
N PRO A 50 1.25 15.70 -1.66
CA PRO A 50 0.64 16.66 -2.57
C PRO A 50 -0.42 15.98 -3.42
N ASP A 51 -1.41 16.76 -3.88
CA ASP A 51 -2.43 16.25 -4.79
C ASP A 51 -1.77 15.66 -6.03
N GLY A 52 -2.37 14.62 -6.57
CA GLY A 52 -1.82 13.91 -7.72
C GLY A 52 -0.85 12.80 -7.36
N PHE A 53 -0.68 12.52 -6.07
CA PHE A 53 0.16 11.41 -5.60
C PHE A 53 -0.62 10.54 -4.62
N ALA A 54 -0.24 9.28 -4.57
CA ALA A 54 -0.76 8.33 -3.59
C ALA A 54 0.40 7.54 -2.99
N GLY A 55 0.22 7.09 -1.76
CA GLY A 55 1.17 6.21 -1.09
C GLY A 55 0.63 4.81 -0.97
N TYR A 56 1.53 3.84 -0.96
CA TYR A 56 1.19 2.42 -0.79
C TYR A 56 2.23 1.77 0.10
N ILE A 57 1.77 0.86 0.94
CA ILE A 57 2.69 -0.01 1.68
C ILE A 57 2.74 -1.32 0.91
N PHE A 58 3.82 -1.51 0.15
CA PHE A 58 4.03 -2.74 -0.60
C PHE A 58 4.68 -3.81 0.28
N PRO A 59 4.49 -5.08 -0.05
CA PRO A 59 5.18 -6.15 0.66
C PRO A 59 6.67 -6.17 0.29
N ARG A 60 7.46 -6.80 1.13
CA ARG A 60 8.85 -7.11 0.81
C ARG A 60 8.87 -8.46 0.10
N SER A 61 9.72 -8.59 -0.94
CA SER A 61 9.72 -9.77 -1.78
C SER A 61 9.96 -11.06 -0.99
N GLY A 62 10.89 -11.04 -0.05
CA GLY A 62 11.18 -12.24 0.75
C GLY A 62 10.02 -12.68 1.63
N LEU A 63 9.22 -11.76 2.09
CA LEU A 63 8.02 -12.10 2.87
C LEU A 63 6.90 -12.58 1.96
N SER A 64 6.75 -11.99 0.79
CA SER A 64 5.74 -12.42 -0.17
C SER A 64 5.91 -13.88 -0.55
N GLU A 65 7.13 -14.34 -0.71
CA GLU A 65 7.42 -15.74 -1.03
C GLU A 65 6.97 -16.68 0.07
N GLN A 66 6.89 -16.21 1.30
CA GLN A 66 6.43 -16.99 2.44
C GLN A 66 4.92 -16.89 2.66
N GLY A 67 4.22 -16.15 1.80
CA GLY A 67 2.79 -15.93 1.95
C GLY A 67 2.43 -14.77 2.86
N ILE A 68 3.38 -13.91 3.17
CA ILE A 68 3.16 -12.72 3.97
C ILE A 68 3.04 -11.54 3.02
N VAL A 69 1.83 -11.03 2.89
CA VAL A 69 1.52 -9.99 1.91
C VAL A 69 0.89 -8.78 2.60
N CYS A 70 0.99 -7.63 1.95
CA CYS A 70 0.33 -6.41 2.40
C CYS A 70 -0.91 -6.19 1.56
N GLU A 71 -2.00 -5.80 2.21
CA GLU A 71 -3.15 -5.24 1.53
C GLU A 71 -2.81 -3.82 1.09
N LEU A 72 -3.33 -3.40 -0.05
CA LEU A 72 -2.87 -2.17 -0.70
C LEU A 72 -3.96 -1.10 -0.84
N PRO A 73 -4.66 -0.72 0.24
CA PRO A 73 -5.52 0.45 0.11
C PRO A 73 -4.62 1.67 -0.14
N PRO A 74 -4.93 2.49 -1.15
CA PRO A 74 -4.11 3.66 -1.41
C PRO A 74 -4.18 4.65 -0.26
N ILE A 75 -3.06 5.28 0.04
CA ILE A 75 -3.00 6.39 0.98
C ILE A 75 -3.20 7.66 0.18
N ASP A 76 -4.35 8.28 0.38
CA ASP A 76 -4.75 9.47 -0.37
C ASP A 76 -4.03 10.73 0.12
N SER A 77 -3.90 11.72 -0.76
CA SER A 77 -3.27 12.99 -0.40
C SER A 77 -4.00 13.70 0.75
N GLY A 78 -5.31 13.48 0.84
CA GLY A 78 -6.10 14.08 1.92
C GLY A 78 -6.04 13.33 3.25
N TYR A 79 -5.42 12.17 3.28
CA TYR A 79 -5.34 11.38 4.52
C TYR A 79 -4.09 11.76 5.30
N THR A 80 -4.27 12.34 6.46
CA THR A 80 -3.18 12.76 7.34
C THR A 80 -3.12 11.96 8.64
N GLY A 81 -3.93 10.94 8.75
CA GLY A 81 -3.89 10.04 9.91
C GLY A 81 -2.69 9.12 9.89
N GLU A 82 -2.59 8.30 10.90
CA GLU A 82 -1.48 7.35 11.02
C GLU A 82 -1.55 6.30 9.92
N VAL A 83 -0.40 6.04 9.28
CA VAL A 83 -0.27 5.00 8.27
C VAL A 83 -0.14 3.64 8.95
N HIS A 84 -0.78 2.64 8.38
CA HIS A 84 -0.73 1.27 8.87
C HIS A 84 -0.24 0.33 7.79
N ALA A 85 0.48 -0.70 8.18
CA ALA A 85 0.71 -1.86 7.32
C ALA A 85 -0.38 -2.88 7.63
N ILE A 86 -1.13 -3.29 6.61
CA ILE A 86 -2.16 -4.31 6.75
C ILE A 86 -1.60 -5.59 6.18
N ILE A 87 -1.26 -6.54 7.04
CA ILE A 87 -0.51 -7.73 6.66
C ILE A 87 -1.40 -8.95 6.78
N SER A 88 -1.46 -9.71 5.68
CA SER A 88 -2.18 -10.97 5.63
C SER A 88 -1.20 -12.12 5.56
N ASN A 89 -1.48 -13.18 6.31
CA ASN A 89 -0.72 -14.41 6.22
C ASN A 89 -1.55 -15.46 5.45
N VAL A 90 -1.22 -15.63 4.17
CA VAL A 90 -1.85 -16.65 3.32
C VAL A 90 -0.96 -17.88 3.18
N GLY A 91 0.14 -17.92 3.91
CA GLY A 91 1.04 -19.04 3.97
C GLY A 91 0.55 -20.13 4.92
N LYS A 92 1.44 -21.06 5.19
CA LYS A 92 1.12 -22.22 6.04
C LYS A 92 1.73 -22.15 7.43
N ARG A 93 2.61 -21.19 7.65
CA ARG A 93 3.32 -21.03 8.93
C ARG A 93 2.93 -19.75 9.61
N THR A 94 2.92 -19.81 10.93
CA THR A 94 2.78 -18.59 11.73
C THR A 94 3.94 -17.65 11.45
N TYR A 95 3.64 -16.38 11.25
CA TYR A 95 4.65 -15.35 11.08
C TYR A 95 4.79 -14.54 12.35
N GLU A 96 5.99 -14.47 12.86
CA GLU A 96 6.30 -13.66 14.05
C GLU A 96 6.97 -12.38 13.63
N VAL A 97 6.33 -11.26 13.96
CA VAL A 97 6.89 -9.93 13.77
C VAL A 97 7.54 -9.52 15.10
N LYS A 98 8.75 -9.05 15.02
CA LYS A 98 9.44 -8.48 16.17
C LYS A 98 9.53 -6.98 16.02
N CYS A 99 9.47 -6.27 17.13
CA CYS A 99 9.67 -4.82 17.14
C CYS A 99 10.96 -4.47 16.41
N GLY A 100 10.87 -3.53 15.46
CA GLY A 100 12.00 -3.13 14.64
C GLY A 100 12.14 -3.89 13.32
N ASP A 101 11.36 -4.93 13.10
CA ASP A 101 11.39 -5.66 11.83
C ASP A 101 10.91 -4.79 10.68
N ARG A 102 11.54 -4.99 9.53
CA ARG A 102 11.07 -4.42 8.27
C ARG A 102 9.90 -5.24 7.78
N ILE A 103 8.72 -4.64 7.74
CA ILE A 103 7.50 -5.38 7.43
C ILE A 103 6.87 -4.99 6.10
N GLY A 104 7.39 -3.98 5.46
CA GLY A 104 6.91 -3.53 4.17
C GLY A 104 7.76 -2.38 3.67
N GLN A 105 7.30 -1.77 2.60
CA GLN A 105 7.99 -0.61 2.03
C GLN A 105 6.99 0.41 1.51
N LEU A 106 7.23 1.66 1.83
CA LEU A 106 6.40 2.77 1.38
C LEU A 106 6.86 3.19 -0.01
N VAL A 107 5.91 3.21 -0.95
CA VAL A 107 6.14 3.71 -2.30
C VAL A 107 5.18 4.84 -2.57
N ILE A 108 5.68 5.96 -3.09
CA ILE A 108 4.87 7.10 -3.49
C ILE A 108 4.79 7.09 -5.01
N MET A 109 3.58 7.17 -5.55
CA MET A 109 3.37 7.13 -7.00
C MET A 109 2.53 8.30 -7.46
N PRO A 110 2.84 8.87 -8.63
CA PRO A 110 1.92 9.81 -9.26
C PRO A 110 0.68 9.06 -9.74
N ILE A 111 -0.47 9.70 -9.61
CA ILE A 111 -1.74 9.12 -10.02
C ILE A 111 -2.49 10.13 -10.88
N LEU A 112 -3.38 9.61 -11.71
CA LEU A 112 -4.34 10.42 -12.43
C LEU A 112 -5.61 10.51 -11.59
N ILE A 113 -6.24 11.67 -11.61
CA ILE A 113 -7.51 11.91 -10.92
C ILE A 113 -8.52 12.34 -11.98
N PRO A 114 -9.01 11.38 -12.80
CA PRO A 114 -9.91 11.72 -13.88
C PRO A 114 -11.31 11.98 -13.37
N GLU A 115 -12.02 12.78 -14.15
CA GLU A 115 -13.44 12.93 -13.98
C GLU A 115 -14.13 11.80 -14.72
N PHE A 116 -15.13 11.20 -14.13
CA PHE A 116 -15.87 10.09 -14.72
C PHE A 116 -17.28 10.54 -15.11
N THR A 117 -17.63 10.39 -16.39
CA THR A 117 -18.95 10.69 -16.88
C THR A 117 -19.39 9.58 -17.83
N PHE A 118 -20.69 9.39 -17.93
CA PHE A 118 -21.21 8.47 -18.93
C PHE A 118 -21.31 9.20 -20.26
N GLU A 119 -20.81 8.56 -21.31
CA GLU A 119 -21.05 9.02 -22.65
C GLU A 119 -22.50 8.74 -23.01
N ALA A 120 -23.16 9.67 -23.74
CA ALA A 120 -24.52 9.44 -24.17
C ALA A 120 -24.57 8.20 -25.09
N TRP A 121 -25.52 7.31 -24.83
CA TRP A 121 -25.65 6.09 -25.64
C TRP A 121 -25.98 6.43 -27.06
N LYS A 122 -25.31 5.78 -27.99
CA LYS A 122 -25.61 5.89 -29.40
C LYS A 122 -25.60 4.52 -30.01
N GLU A 123 -26.47 4.30 -30.97
CA GLU A 123 -26.39 3.10 -31.73
C GLU A 123 -25.12 3.12 -32.57
N ARG A 124 -24.30 2.08 -32.42
CA ARG A 124 -23.08 2.00 -33.16
C ARG A 124 -23.27 1.03 -34.28
N ARG A 125 -22.66 1.36 -35.40
CA ARG A 125 -22.61 0.40 -36.40
C ARG A 125 -21.71 -0.62 -36.00
N THR A 126 -21.57 -1.54 -36.66
CA THR A 126 -20.70 -2.59 -36.51
C THR A 126 -20.60 -3.03 -35.12
N GLY A 127 -21.22 -3.95 -34.84
CA GLY A 127 -21.05 -4.77 -33.75
C GLY A 127 -20.53 -4.24 -32.47
N ALA A 128 -20.82 -3.14 -32.15
CA ALA A 128 -20.34 -2.61 -30.93
C ALA A 128 -20.74 -3.48 -29.76
N PHE A 129 -21.88 -4.13 -29.86
CA PHE A 129 -22.29 -5.00 -28.79
C PHE A 129 -22.37 -6.42 -29.25
N GLY A 130 -22.97 -6.65 -30.38
CA GLY A 130 -23.24 -7.99 -30.77
C GLY A 130 -22.01 -8.79 -31.08
N SER A 131 -21.13 -8.21 -31.82
CA SER A 131 -20.02 -8.97 -32.31
C SER A 131 -19.03 -9.32 -31.23
N THR A 132 -18.99 -8.60 -30.19
CA THR A 132 -18.02 -8.92 -29.16
C THR A 132 -18.44 -10.11 -28.38
N GLY A 133 -19.49 -10.62 -28.71
CA GLY A 133 -19.83 -11.77 -28.10
C GLY A 133 -19.97 -11.67 -26.68
N ARG A 134 -20.36 -10.98 -26.32
CA ARG A 134 -20.58 -11.10 -25.01
C ARG A 134 -21.19 -12.28 -24.80
#